data_1b411f59e62de0e9b2a7c1ea3e0fe0b6
#
_entry.id   1b411f59e62de0e9b2a7c1ea3e0fe0b6
#
_cell.length_a   1.000
_cell.length_b   1.000
_cell.length_c   1.000
_cell.angle_alpha   90.00
_cell.angle_beta   90.00
_cell.angle_gamma   90.00
#
_symmetry.space_group_name_H-M   'P 1'
#
loop_
_entity.id
_entity.type
_entity.pdbx_description
1 polymer ?
#
loop_
_entity_poly.entity_id
_entity_poly.type
_entity_poly.pdbx_seq_one_letter_code
_entity_poly.pdbx_strand_id
1 'polypeptide(L)'
;MIGRKELSETLGLSCVEKYFLAWLSERYEVRKLYGSGFIGLGQVFDDFRHGATYENYCALPRLQDVAEEYGIVRHEFLPCKARSAMEVLRKKPEEALCLIRVNTRFFLNFKRSSWREDHYVCVDKNLHWLNEYPLSEGDFTEEKFAEVYDGAMCVYEASDLTAEPPDEMTEKIMGQDFGELPELKVNSFEGAVGVLRATRRRMREYYAFERVKELLSEEIGILDKLYVRAHLRQLRSESGCHTEYKHFVREEELLEVAEREKQIAEALYDERTTDGKD
;
A
#
# COMPACT_ATOMS: atom_id res chain seq x y z
N MET A 1 -18.53 -3.57 10.91
CA MET A 1 -18.83 -3.04 9.54
C MET A 1 -17.73 -2.02 9.22
N ILE A 2 -17.17 -2.03 8.03
CA ILE A 2 -16.05 -1.13 7.68
C ILE A 2 -16.59 0.27 7.44
N GLY A 3 -15.90 1.31 7.97
CA GLY A 3 -16.24 2.70 7.74
C GLY A 3 -16.11 3.11 6.26
N ARG A 4 -17.16 3.66 5.68
CA ARG A 4 -17.17 4.07 4.25
C ARG A 4 -16.24 5.25 3.98
N LYS A 5 -16.02 6.09 4.98
CA LYS A 5 -15.18 7.28 4.87
C LYS A 5 -13.71 6.87 4.67
N GLU A 6 -13.26 5.91 5.46
CA GLU A 6 -11.89 5.39 5.42
C GLU A 6 -11.58 4.73 4.07
N LEU A 7 -12.56 4.05 3.45
CA LEU A 7 -12.39 3.46 2.11
C LEU A 7 -12.22 4.49 1.00
N SER A 8 -12.86 5.66 1.11
CA SER A 8 -12.85 6.69 0.06
C SER A 8 -11.62 7.58 0.08
N GLU A 9 -10.96 7.73 1.23
CA GLU A 9 -9.88 8.70 1.43
C GLU A 9 -8.48 8.16 1.11
N THR A 10 -8.31 6.84 1.00
CA THR A 10 -7.01 6.20 0.79
C THR A 10 -6.62 6.10 -0.68
N LEU A 11 -5.94 7.12 -1.19
CA LEU A 11 -5.35 7.11 -2.54
C LEU A 11 -4.07 6.25 -2.58
N GLY A 12 -3.91 5.47 -3.63
CA GLY A 12 -2.67 4.73 -3.91
C GLY A 12 -2.50 3.40 -3.17
N LEU A 13 -3.51 2.91 -2.46
CA LEU A 13 -3.54 1.57 -1.86
C LEU A 13 -4.19 0.54 -2.79
N SER A 14 -3.78 -0.72 -2.68
CA SER A 14 -4.52 -1.83 -3.28
C SER A 14 -5.91 -1.98 -2.63
N CYS A 15 -6.84 -2.62 -3.32
CA CYS A 15 -8.17 -2.87 -2.75
C CYS A 15 -8.09 -3.62 -1.40
N VAL A 16 -7.21 -4.61 -1.29
CA VAL A 16 -7.01 -5.39 -0.05
C VAL A 16 -6.51 -4.51 1.09
N GLU A 17 -5.50 -3.67 0.84
CA GLU A 17 -4.96 -2.76 1.86
C GLU A 17 -5.99 -1.75 2.34
N LYS A 18 -6.82 -1.21 1.45
CA LYS A 18 -7.90 -0.27 1.82
C LYS A 18 -8.89 -0.91 2.80
N TYR A 19 -9.39 -2.11 2.48
CA TYR A 19 -10.30 -2.82 3.37
C TYR A 19 -9.63 -3.16 4.70
N PHE A 20 -8.38 -3.63 4.65
CA PHE A 20 -7.62 -3.99 5.83
C PHE A 20 -7.45 -2.79 6.77
N LEU A 21 -7.00 -1.65 6.24
CA LEU A 21 -6.81 -0.44 7.03
C LEU A 21 -8.12 0.11 7.59
N ALA A 22 -9.18 0.18 6.76
CA ALA A 22 -10.48 0.65 7.22
C ALA A 22 -11.06 -0.25 8.32
N TRP A 23 -10.82 -1.55 8.25
CA TRP A 23 -11.25 -2.51 9.27
C TRP A 23 -10.40 -2.42 10.55
N LEU A 24 -9.06 -2.34 10.41
CA LEU A 24 -8.16 -2.34 11.56
C LEU A 24 -8.17 -1.01 12.31
N SER A 25 -8.30 0.13 11.61
CA SER A 25 -8.29 1.48 12.19
C SER A 25 -9.41 1.73 13.21
N GLU A 26 -10.48 0.94 13.18
CA GLU A 26 -11.53 1.00 14.20
C GLU A 26 -11.09 0.42 15.55
N ARG A 27 -9.98 -0.31 15.60
CA ARG A 27 -9.56 -1.12 16.76
C ARG A 27 -8.11 -0.92 17.17
N TYR A 28 -7.27 -0.43 16.26
CA TYR A 28 -5.83 -0.36 16.42
C TYR A 28 -5.28 0.94 15.85
N GLU A 29 -4.21 1.44 16.45
CA GLU A 29 -3.46 2.60 15.96
C GLU A 29 -2.60 2.22 14.75
N VAL A 30 -3.24 2.21 13.57
CA VAL A 30 -2.61 1.75 12.31
C VAL A 30 -1.37 2.53 11.90
N ARG A 31 -1.17 3.74 12.45
CA ARG A 31 0.04 4.55 12.19
C ARG A 31 1.32 3.82 12.55
N LYS A 32 1.28 2.97 13.56
CA LYS A 32 2.41 2.16 14.00
C LYS A 32 2.89 1.17 12.93
N LEU A 33 1.98 0.68 12.08
CA LEU A 33 2.31 -0.23 10.98
C LEU A 33 3.04 0.48 9.83
N TYR A 34 2.78 1.75 9.64
CA TYR A 34 3.42 2.52 8.56
C TYR A 34 4.91 2.74 8.80
N GLY A 35 5.31 2.86 10.06
CA GLY A 35 6.73 2.94 10.44
C GLY A 35 7.49 1.70 9.99
N SER A 36 6.97 0.52 10.30
CA SER A 36 7.57 -0.77 9.92
C SER A 36 7.55 -1.02 8.40
N GLY A 37 6.60 -0.41 7.70
CA GLY A 37 6.49 -0.48 6.24
C GLY A 37 7.31 0.56 5.47
N PHE A 38 8.15 1.36 6.15
CA PHE A 38 8.96 2.36 5.47
C PHE A 38 10.03 1.71 4.59
N ILE A 39 10.11 2.19 3.35
CA ILE A 39 11.11 1.76 2.39
C ILE A 39 11.86 3.01 1.92
N GLY A 40 13.17 3.02 2.12
CA GLY A 40 14.00 4.15 1.76
C GLY A 40 14.41 4.21 0.29
N LEU A 41 14.89 5.38 -0.11
CA LEU A 41 15.34 5.67 -1.47
C LEU A 41 16.35 4.64 -2.00
N GLY A 42 17.39 4.33 -1.22
CA GLY A 42 18.45 3.40 -1.63
C GLY A 42 17.91 2.01 -1.91
N GLN A 43 17.07 1.47 -1.03
CA GLN A 43 16.48 0.15 -1.20
C GLN A 43 15.58 0.09 -2.43
N VAL A 44 14.70 1.08 -2.62
CA VAL A 44 13.83 1.12 -3.80
C VAL A 44 14.62 1.15 -5.09
N PHE A 45 15.68 1.94 -5.16
CA PHE A 45 16.53 2.03 -6.35
C PHE A 45 17.27 0.72 -6.62
N ASP A 46 17.78 0.05 -5.59
CA ASP A 46 18.45 -1.24 -5.74
C ASP A 46 17.49 -2.34 -6.21
N ASP A 47 16.30 -2.41 -5.64
CA ASP A 47 15.27 -3.37 -6.04
C ASP A 47 14.86 -3.18 -7.51
N PHE A 48 14.68 -1.92 -7.95
CA PHE A 48 14.36 -1.64 -9.34
C PHE A 48 15.52 -1.90 -10.30
N ARG A 49 16.75 -1.77 -9.85
CA ARG A 49 17.93 -2.22 -10.59
C ARG A 49 17.92 -3.73 -10.80
N HIS A 50 17.44 -4.49 -9.82
CA HIS A 50 17.31 -5.95 -9.86
C HIS A 50 16.02 -6.47 -10.48
N GLY A 51 15.22 -5.59 -11.09
CA GLY A 51 14.06 -5.98 -11.89
C GLY A 51 12.70 -5.86 -11.19
N ALA A 52 12.63 -5.19 -10.05
CA ALA A 52 11.34 -4.83 -9.47
C ALA A 52 10.53 -3.96 -10.43
N THR A 53 9.21 -4.09 -10.38
CA THR A 53 8.26 -3.26 -11.13
C THR A 53 7.33 -2.53 -10.18
N TYR A 54 6.71 -1.46 -10.64
CA TYR A 54 5.74 -0.72 -9.84
C TYR A 54 4.61 -1.63 -9.33
N GLU A 55 4.09 -2.51 -10.19
CA GLU A 55 3.02 -3.44 -9.86
C GLU A 55 3.45 -4.43 -8.77
N ASN A 56 4.66 -4.98 -8.88
CA ASN A 56 5.19 -5.92 -7.89
C ASN A 56 5.48 -5.23 -6.56
N TYR A 57 5.95 -3.98 -6.63
CA TYR A 57 6.39 -3.24 -5.45
C TYR A 57 5.24 -2.61 -4.67
N CYS A 58 4.17 -2.17 -5.31
CA CYS A 58 2.97 -1.65 -4.63
C CYS A 58 2.30 -2.69 -3.73
N ALA A 59 2.66 -3.96 -3.89
CA ALA A 59 2.22 -5.03 -3.00
C ALA A 59 3.15 -5.25 -1.79
N LEU A 60 4.26 -4.51 -1.65
CA LEU A 60 5.28 -4.68 -0.60
C LEU A 60 5.65 -3.35 0.06
N PRO A 61 5.97 -3.33 1.36
CA PRO A 61 5.54 -4.34 2.33
C PRO A 61 4.03 -4.21 2.52
N ARG A 62 3.33 -5.30 2.48
CA ARG A 62 1.90 -5.30 2.76
C ARG A 62 1.70 -5.00 4.23
N LEU A 63 0.90 -3.99 4.57
CA LEU A 63 0.62 -3.65 5.96
C LEU A 63 -0.02 -4.80 6.74
N GLN A 64 -0.78 -5.65 6.03
CA GLN A 64 -1.33 -6.87 6.61
C GLN A 64 -0.25 -7.89 6.98
N ASP A 65 0.82 -8.02 6.17
CA ASP A 65 1.92 -8.95 6.45
C ASP A 65 2.70 -8.48 7.69
N VAL A 66 2.94 -7.17 7.81
CA VAL A 66 3.52 -6.56 9.02
C VAL A 66 2.65 -6.81 10.25
N ALA A 67 1.33 -6.58 10.15
CA ALA A 67 0.41 -6.79 11.26
C ALA A 67 0.35 -8.27 11.68
N GLU A 68 0.51 -9.21 10.77
CA GLU A 68 0.58 -10.64 11.04
C GLU A 68 1.92 -11.01 11.70
N GLU A 69 3.04 -10.52 11.19
CA GLU A 69 4.38 -10.75 11.73
C GLU A 69 4.46 -10.35 13.20
N TYR A 70 3.86 -9.23 13.57
CA TYR A 70 3.83 -8.75 14.96
C TYR A 70 2.64 -9.29 15.78
N GLY A 71 1.88 -10.23 15.24
CA GLY A 71 0.79 -10.90 15.95
C GLY A 71 -0.45 -10.03 16.20
N ILE A 72 -0.56 -8.86 15.56
CA ILE A 72 -1.71 -7.94 15.69
C ILE A 72 -2.95 -8.56 15.06
N VAL A 73 -2.78 -9.26 13.94
CA VAL A 73 -3.83 -9.98 13.24
C VAL A 73 -3.41 -11.41 12.93
N ARG A 74 -4.40 -12.25 12.69
CA ARG A 74 -4.22 -13.55 12.02
C ARG A 74 -4.80 -13.45 10.62
N HIS A 75 -4.03 -13.85 9.64
CA HIS A 75 -4.43 -13.89 8.24
C HIS A 75 -4.53 -15.33 7.73
N GLU A 76 -5.54 -15.62 6.94
CA GLU A 76 -5.72 -16.90 6.28
C GLU A 76 -6.10 -16.67 4.81
N PHE A 77 -5.25 -17.17 3.89
CA PHE A 77 -5.57 -17.21 2.46
C PHE A 77 -6.13 -18.59 2.10
N LEU A 78 -7.34 -18.61 1.56
CA LEU A 78 -8.09 -19.83 1.27
C LEU A 78 -8.37 -19.93 -0.24
N PRO A 79 -7.58 -20.73 -0.98
CA PRO A 79 -7.94 -21.13 -2.34
C PRO A 79 -9.03 -22.20 -2.27
N CYS A 80 -10.27 -21.84 -2.52
CA CYS A 80 -11.40 -22.76 -2.36
C CYS A 80 -12.50 -22.50 -3.38
N LYS A 81 -13.45 -23.44 -3.49
CA LYS A 81 -14.64 -23.29 -4.33
C LYS A 81 -15.68 -22.37 -3.64
N ALA A 82 -16.54 -21.74 -4.43
CA ALA A 82 -17.58 -20.82 -3.94
C ALA A 82 -18.42 -21.39 -2.78
N ARG A 83 -18.83 -22.66 -2.85
CA ARG A 83 -19.59 -23.31 -1.77
C ARG A 83 -18.81 -23.34 -0.46
N SER A 84 -17.54 -23.74 -0.52
CA SER A 84 -16.67 -23.76 0.67
C SER A 84 -16.43 -22.36 1.22
N ALA A 85 -16.26 -21.36 0.35
CA ALA A 85 -16.14 -19.95 0.77
C ALA A 85 -17.40 -19.49 1.53
N MET A 86 -18.59 -19.78 1.04
CA MET A 86 -19.84 -19.47 1.75
C MET A 86 -19.94 -20.17 3.11
N GLU A 87 -19.49 -21.44 3.20
CA GLU A 87 -19.46 -22.17 4.47
C GLU A 87 -18.48 -21.54 5.47
N VAL A 88 -17.34 -21.04 5.01
CA VAL A 88 -16.37 -20.30 5.83
C VAL A 88 -16.98 -18.98 6.30
N LEU A 89 -17.54 -18.15 5.40
CA LEU A 89 -18.17 -16.87 5.74
C LEU A 89 -19.21 -17.02 6.86
N ARG A 90 -20.05 -18.06 6.80
CA ARG A 90 -21.10 -18.33 7.81
C ARG A 90 -20.55 -18.69 9.19
N LYS A 91 -19.32 -19.20 9.26
CA LYS A 91 -18.67 -19.65 10.51
C LYS A 91 -17.77 -18.60 11.13
N LYS A 92 -17.32 -17.59 10.37
CA LYS A 92 -16.40 -16.58 10.88
C LYS A 92 -17.12 -15.59 11.82
N PRO A 93 -16.41 -15.07 12.81
CA PRO A 93 -16.90 -13.99 13.67
C PRO A 93 -17.38 -12.79 12.84
N GLU A 94 -18.36 -12.07 13.35
CA GLU A 94 -18.92 -10.90 12.66
C GLU A 94 -17.89 -9.76 12.51
N GLU A 95 -16.96 -9.69 13.43
CA GLU A 95 -15.86 -8.73 13.45
C GLU A 95 -14.70 -9.10 12.51
N ALA A 96 -14.66 -10.30 11.95
CA ALA A 96 -13.63 -10.69 10.99
C ALA A 96 -13.79 -9.91 9.67
N LEU A 97 -12.66 -9.56 9.06
CA LEU A 97 -12.64 -9.04 7.70
C LEU A 97 -12.54 -10.21 6.72
N CYS A 98 -13.55 -10.38 5.89
CA CYS A 98 -13.55 -11.39 4.84
C CYS A 98 -13.54 -10.71 3.47
N LEU A 99 -12.50 -11.00 2.69
CA LEU A 99 -12.34 -10.50 1.32
C LEU A 99 -12.42 -11.68 0.34
N ILE A 100 -13.26 -11.58 -0.67
CA ILE A 100 -13.32 -12.56 -1.74
C ILE A 100 -12.75 -11.98 -3.02
N ARG A 101 -11.97 -12.79 -3.75
CA ARG A 101 -11.58 -12.45 -5.11
C ARG A 101 -12.78 -12.62 -6.03
N VAL A 102 -13.02 -11.63 -6.88
CA VAL A 102 -14.17 -11.61 -7.78
C VAL A 102 -13.74 -11.47 -9.23
N ASN A 103 -14.46 -12.15 -10.10
CA ASN A 103 -14.35 -11.92 -11.53
C ASN A 103 -15.04 -10.59 -11.87
N THR A 104 -14.27 -9.56 -12.17
CA THR A 104 -14.75 -8.20 -12.43
C THR A 104 -15.72 -8.13 -13.60
N ARG A 105 -15.59 -9.00 -14.58
CA ARG A 105 -16.51 -9.08 -15.73
C ARG A 105 -17.94 -9.39 -15.30
N PHE A 106 -18.11 -10.29 -14.34
CA PHE A 106 -19.42 -10.70 -13.84
C PHE A 106 -19.91 -9.82 -12.68
N PHE A 107 -18.98 -9.26 -11.93
CA PHE A 107 -19.31 -8.46 -10.76
C PHE A 107 -19.76 -7.03 -11.14
N LEU A 108 -19.01 -6.33 -11.99
CA LEU A 108 -19.25 -4.93 -12.33
C LEU A 108 -19.84 -4.74 -13.73
N ASN A 109 -20.14 -5.81 -14.47
CA ASN A 109 -20.58 -5.78 -15.86
C ASN A 109 -19.63 -5.00 -16.80
N PHE A 110 -18.36 -4.94 -16.48
CA PHE A 110 -17.37 -4.29 -17.34
C PHE A 110 -17.14 -5.09 -18.63
N LYS A 111 -17.51 -4.51 -19.74
CA LYS A 111 -17.30 -5.11 -21.07
C LYS A 111 -15.85 -5.04 -21.56
N ARG A 112 -14.93 -4.37 -20.85
CA ARG A 112 -13.55 -4.17 -21.30
C ARG A 112 -12.57 -5.00 -20.50
N SER A 113 -11.76 -5.77 -21.22
CA SER A 113 -10.73 -6.69 -20.78
C SER A 113 -9.49 -6.06 -20.12
N SER A 114 -9.49 -4.77 -19.81
CA SER A 114 -8.32 -4.05 -19.28
C SER A 114 -8.28 -3.95 -17.75
N TRP A 115 -9.25 -4.51 -17.05
CA TRP A 115 -9.27 -4.52 -15.58
C TRP A 115 -8.64 -5.81 -15.09
N ARG A 116 -7.81 -5.64 -14.06
CA ARG A 116 -7.03 -6.71 -13.43
C ARG A 116 -7.94 -7.87 -13.01
N GLU A 117 -7.44 -9.07 -13.21
CA GLU A 117 -8.11 -10.30 -12.81
C GLU A 117 -8.23 -10.44 -11.27
N ASP A 118 -7.41 -9.70 -10.51
CA ASP A 118 -7.31 -9.80 -9.05
C ASP A 118 -8.00 -8.64 -8.32
N HIS A 119 -9.33 -8.57 -8.42
CA HIS A 119 -10.11 -7.62 -7.64
C HIS A 119 -10.77 -8.31 -6.44
N TYR A 120 -10.66 -7.67 -5.27
CA TYR A 120 -11.25 -8.17 -4.04
C TYR A 120 -12.38 -7.26 -3.58
N VAL A 121 -13.40 -7.87 -2.98
CA VAL A 121 -14.52 -7.17 -2.32
C VAL A 121 -14.70 -7.73 -0.92
N CYS A 122 -15.12 -6.87 0.02
CA CYS A 122 -15.48 -7.30 1.37
C CYS A 122 -16.88 -7.95 1.34
N VAL A 123 -17.02 -9.11 2.01
CA VAL A 123 -18.31 -9.81 2.08
C VAL A 123 -18.54 -10.31 3.51
N ASP A 124 -19.74 -10.11 4.04
CA ASP A 124 -20.15 -10.62 5.35
C ASP A 124 -20.82 -12.00 5.29
N LYS A 125 -21.18 -12.54 6.45
CA LYS A 125 -21.86 -13.86 6.61
C LYS A 125 -23.23 -13.94 5.92
N ASN A 126 -23.87 -12.82 5.64
CA ASN A 126 -25.18 -12.72 4.97
C ASN A 126 -25.03 -12.53 3.46
N LEU A 127 -23.80 -12.59 2.94
CA LEU A 127 -23.43 -12.31 1.56
C LEU A 127 -23.66 -10.82 1.16
N HIS A 128 -23.73 -9.93 2.13
CA HIS A 128 -23.69 -8.50 1.86
C HIS A 128 -22.26 -8.12 1.47
N TRP A 129 -22.12 -7.45 0.32
CA TRP A 129 -20.82 -7.06 -0.23
C TRP A 129 -20.61 -5.54 -0.22
N LEU A 130 -19.37 -5.15 -0.05
CA LEU A 130 -18.91 -3.77 -0.13
C LEU A 130 -17.73 -3.70 -1.10
N ASN A 131 -17.85 -2.83 -2.11
CA ASN A 131 -16.80 -2.55 -3.09
C ASN A 131 -16.18 -1.17 -2.84
N GLU A 132 -14.85 -1.09 -2.92
CA GLU A 132 -14.13 0.15 -2.60
C GLU A 132 -14.11 1.15 -3.76
N TYR A 133 -14.09 0.67 -5.01
CA TYR A 133 -14.08 1.55 -6.18
C TYR A 133 -14.74 0.90 -7.41
N PRO A 134 -15.80 1.50 -7.98
CA PRO A 134 -16.55 2.60 -7.37
C PRO A 134 -17.18 2.16 -6.05
N LEU A 135 -17.23 3.06 -5.05
CA LEU A 135 -17.83 2.73 -3.76
C LEU A 135 -19.28 2.31 -3.95
N SER A 136 -19.57 1.05 -3.70
CA SER A 136 -20.88 0.43 -3.90
C SER A 136 -21.07 -0.77 -2.99
N GLU A 137 -22.30 -1.11 -2.73
CA GLU A 137 -22.67 -2.24 -1.88
C GLU A 137 -23.95 -2.92 -2.39
N GLY A 138 -24.19 -4.11 -1.91
CA GLY A 138 -25.41 -4.88 -2.22
C GLY A 138 -25.35 -6.28 -1.64
N ASP A 139 -26.32 -7.08 -2.02
CA ASP A 139 -26.45 -8.46 -1.55
C ASP A 139 -26.27 -9.43 -2.70
N PHE A 140 -25.51 -10.51 -2.47
CA PHE A 140 -25.46 -11.61 -3.38
C PHE A 140 -26.53 -12.66 -3.01
N THR A 141 -27.22 -13.18 -4.04
CA THR A 141 -27.80 -14.53 -3.89
C THR A 141 -26.69 -15.57 -3.92
N GLU A 142 -26.93 -16.78 -3.44
CA GLU A 142 -25.93 -17.87 -3.49
C GLU A 142 -25.49 -18.17 -4.94
N GLU A 143 -26.43 -18.11 -5.89
CA GLU A 143 -26.16 -18.29 -7.32
C GLU A 143 -25.25 -17.17 -7.85
N LYS A 144 -25.56 -15.91 -7.50
CA LYS A 144 -24.75 -14.77 -7.95
C LYS A 144 -23.37 -14.78 -7.30
N PHE A 145 -23.25 -15.15 -6.02
CA PHE A 145 -21.97 -15.36 -5.37
C PHE A 145 -21.13 -16.40 -6.11
N ALA A 146 -21.71 -17.55 -6.45
CA ALA A 146 -21.02 -18.61 -7.16
C ALA A 146 -20.57 -18.22 -8.58
N GLU A 147 -21.31 -17.32 -9.24
CA GLU A 147 -20.97 -16.76 -10.56
C GLU A 147 -19.79 -15.79 -10.49
N VAL A 148 -19.76 -14.92 -9.48
CA VAL A 148 -18.76 -13.84 -9.38
C VAL A 148 -17.49 -14.26 -8.66
N TYR A 149 -17.55 -15.26 -7.80
CA TYR A 149 -16.43 -15.73 -6.99
C TYR A 149 -15.32 -16.35 -7.85
N ASP A 150 -14.09 -15.88 -7.69
CA ASP A 150 -12.92 -16.29 -8.49
C ASP A 150 -11.89 -17.09 -7.66
N GLY A 151 -12.37 -18.10 -6.96
CA GLY A 151 -11.54 -19.19 -6.41
C GLY A 151 -10.64 -18.85 -5.23
N ALA A 152 -10.69 -17.64 -4.66
CA ALA A 152 -9.87 -17.28 -3.50
C ALA A 152 -10.59 -16.34 -2.55
N MET A 153 -10.29 -16.49 -1.25
CA MET A 153 -10.69 -15.55 -0.22
C MET A 153 -9.55 -15.30 0.78
N CYS A 154 -9.55 -14.13 1.39
CA CYS A 154 -8.69 -13.76 2.51
C CYS A 154 -9.56 -13.51 3.73
N VAL A 155 -9.13 -14.00 4.89
CA VAL A 155 -9.79 -13.76 6.16
C VAL A 155 -8.79 -13.16 7.13
N TYR A 156 -9.17 -12.07 7.79
CA TYR A 156 -8.38 -11.41 8.82
C TYR A 156 -9.16 -11.38 10.12
N GLU A 157 -8.53 -11.79 11.20
CA GLU A 157 -9.07 -11.78 12.55
C GLU A 157 -8.10 -11.00 13.46
N ALA A 158 -8.62 -10.11 14.30
CA ALA A 158 -7.81 -9.43 15.30
C ALA A 158 -7.28 -10.46 16.31
N SER A 159 -5.99 -10.37 16.63
CA SER A 159 -5.29 -11.31 17.51
C SER A 159 -4.86 -10.63 18.79
N ASP A 160 -3.83 -9.79 18.75
CA ASP A 160 -3.38 -9.00 19.89
C ASP A 160 -3.28 -7.51 19.51
N LEU A 161 -4.33 -6.76 19.80
CA LEU A 161 -4.42 -5.34 19.47
C LEU A 161 -3.52 -4.45 20.37
N THR A 162 -2.86 -5.04 21.34
CA THR A 162 -1.88 -4.35 22.20
C THR A 162 -0.44 -4.56 21.74
N ALA A 163 -0.22 -5.46 20.79
CA ALA A 163 1.10 -5.68 20.22
C ALA A 163 1.60 -4.41 19.51
N GLU A 164 2.85 -4.07 19.77
CA GLU A 164 3.50 -2.91 19.18
C GLU A 164 4.63 -3.37 18.26
N PRO A 165 4.55 -3.09 16.95
CA PRO A 165 5.68 -3.33 16.09
C PRO A 165 6.84 -2.45 16.55
N PRO A 166 8.09 -2.98 16.54
CA PRO A 166 9.27 -2.17 16.82
C PRO A 166 9.35 -1.03 15.80
N ASP A 167 9.90 0.09 16.22
CA ASP A 167 10.13 1.19 15.32
C ASP A 167 11.35 0.94 14.44
N GLU A 168 11.13 0.21 13.41
CA GLU A 168 12.15 -0.06 12.40
C GLU A 168 12.35 1.11 11.43
N MET A 169 11.43 2.07 11.37
CA MET A 169 11.50 3.16 10.39
C MET A 169 12.73 4.04 10.63
N THR A 170 12.93 4.49 11.85
CA THR A 170 14.11 5.29 12.21
C THR A 170 15.40 4.53 11.92
N GLU A 171 15.46 3.24 12.31
CA GLU A 171 16.62 2.39 12.06
C GLU A 171 16.85 2.16 10.57
N LYS A 172 15.81 1.90 9.80
CA LYS A 172 15.88 1.72 8.35
C LYS A 172 16.35 2.98 7.62
N ILE A 173 15.87 4.17 8.02
CA ILE A 173 16.31 5.42 7.41
C ILE A 173 17.76 5.74 7.82
N MET A 174 18.08 5.63 9.11
CA MET A 174 19.42 5.93 9.62
C MET A 174 20.48 4.94 9.14
N GLY A 175 20.09 3.69 8.86
CA GLY A 175 20.97 2.66 8.30
C GLY A 175 21.14 2.70 6.78
N GLN A 176 20.45 3.61 6.08
CA GLN A 176 20.61 3.74 4.64
C GLN A 176 21.97 4.34 4.29
N ASP A 177 22.71 3.61 3.44
CA ASP A 177 23.86 4.18 2.76
C ASP A 177 23.35 4.99 1.56
N PHE A 178 23.42 6.31 1.67
CA PHE A 178 23.13 7.24 0.58
C PHE A 178 24.32 7.41 -0.37
N GLY A 179 25.14 6.36 -0.53
CA GLY A 179 26.20 6.29 -1.52
C GLY A 179 25.70 6.50 -2.96
N GLU A 180 26.51 6.18 -3.93
CA GLU A 180 26.13 6.28 -5.34
C GLU A 180 24.87 5.46 -5.62
N LEU A 181 23.75 6.15 -5.87
CA LEU A 181 22.52 5.49 -6.30
C LEU A 181 22.72 4.89 -7.69
N PRO A 182 22.24 3.66 -7.94
CA PRO A 182 22.40 3.04 -9.24
C PRO A 182 21.64 3.81 -10.33
N GLU A 183 22.27 3.97 -11.48
CA GLU A 183 21.58 4.48 -12.67
C GLU A 183 20.49 3.49 -13.10
N LEU A 184 19.27 3.98 -13.25
CA LEU A 184 18.11 3.21 -13.70
C LEU A 184 17.71 3.60 -15.13
N LYS A 185 17.17 2.64 -15.88
CA LYS A 185 16.46 2.96 -17.12
C LYS A 185 15.25 3.81 -16.80
N VAL A 186 14.80 4.62 -17.76
CA VAL A 186 13.71 5.61 -17.54
C VAL A 186 12.42 5.01 -16.96
N ASN A 187 12.00 3.84 -17.44
CA ASN A 187 10.83 3.14 -16.92
C ASN A 187 11.03 2.60 -15.50
N SER A 188 12.22 2.04 -15.21
CA SER A 188 12.56 1.58 -13.84
C SER A 188 12.65 2.77 -12.88
N PHE A 189 13.23 3.89 -13.31
CA PHE A 189 13.30 5.12 -12.53
C PHE A 189 11.91 5.70 -12.24
N GLU A 190 11.04 5.77 -13.26
CA GLU A 190 9.65 6.21 -13.10
C GLU A 190 8.92 5.33 -12.08
N GLY A 191 9.07 4.00 -12.20
CA GLY A 191 8.47 3.05 -11.27
C GLY A 191 8.98 3.24 -9.84
N ALA A 192 10.30 3.35 -9.64
CA ALA A 192 10.93 3.58 -8.34
C ALA A 192 10.43 4.86 -7.68
N VAL A 193 10.46 5.98 -8.40
CA VAL A 193 9.93 7.26 -7.90
C VAL A 193 8.43 7.19 -7.65
N GLY A 194 7.69 6.46 -8.46
CA GLY A 194 6.25 6.21 -8.28
C GLY A 194 5.95 5.50 -6.95
N VAL A 195 6.73 4.48 -6.59
CA VAL A 195 6.65 3.76 -5.30
C VAL A 195 6.94 4.72 -4.14
N LEU A 196 8.04 5.45 -4.19
CA LEU A 196 8.39 6.42 -3.14
C LEU A 196 7.27 7.43 -2.93
N ARG A 197 6.75 8.04 -4.00
CA ARG A 197 5.61 8.96 -3.92
C ARG A 197 4.39 8.34 -3.23
N ALA A 198 4.03 7.14 -3.63
CA ALA A 198 2.87 6.44 -3.08
C ALA A 198 3.05 6.17 -1.58
N THR A 199 4.20 5.64 -1.16
CA THR A 199 4.50 5.36 0.25
C THR A 199 4.55 6.63 1.09
N ARG A 200 5.19 7.72 0.62
CA ARG A 200 5.26 8.99 1.35
C ARG A 200 3.90 9.68 1.51
N ARG A 201 3.06 9.62 0.48
CA ARG A 201 1.68 10.14 0.57
C ARG A 201 0.86 9.38 1.60
N ARG A 202 0.98 8.05 1.65
CA ARG A 202 0.34 7.22 2.68
C ARG A 202 0.80 7.63 4.08
N MET A 203 2.11 7.71 4.29
CA MET A 203 2.67 8.11 5.58
C MET A 203 2.14 9.47 6.02
N ARG A 204 2.12 10.47 5.12
CA ARG A 204 1.63 11.81 5.43
C ARG A 204 0.16 11.82 5.88
N GLU A 205 -0.68 10.98 5.31
CA GLU A 205 -2.10 10.88 5.68
C GLU A 205 -2.29 10.34 7.09
N TYR A 206 -1.42 9.47 7.53
CA TYR A 206 -1.57 8.76 8.80
C TYR A 206 -0.72 9.29 9.96
N TYR A 207 0.33 10.07 9.69
CA TYR A 207 1.12 10.66 10.78
C TYR A 207 0.42 11.87 11.40
N ALA A 208 0.39 11.91 12.74
CA ALA A 208 -0.22 13.01 13.49
C ALA A 208 0.70 14.23 13.62
N PHE A 209 2.01 14.02 13.51
CA PHE A 209 3.01 15.02 13.81
C PHE A 209 3.18 16.02 12.66
N GLU A 210 2.87 17.28 12.90
CA GLU A 210 2.90 18.32 11.86
C GLU A 210 4.28 18.46 11.23
N ARG A 211 5.35 18.38 12.03
CA ARG A 211 6.73 18.48 11.48
C ARG A 211 7.05 17.35 10.51
N VAL A 212 6.64 16.12 10.81
CA VAL A 212 6.82 14.97 9.91
C VAL A 212 5.98 15.15 8.64
N LYS A 213 4.74 15.64 8.75
CA LYS A 213 3.88 15.93 7.58
C LYS A 213 4.46 17.00 6.68
N GLU A 214 5.06 18.05 7.25
CA GLU A 214 5.74 19.08 6.48
C GLU A 214 6.90 18.49 5.67
N LEU A 215 7.79 17.76 6.32
CA LEU A 215 8.95 17.12 5.68
C LEU A 215 8.52 16.12 4.59
N LEU A 216 7.51 15.29 4.86
CA LEU A 216 6.94 14.40 3.86
C LEU A 216 6.33 15.18 2.68
N SER A 217 5.70 16.30 2.93
CA SER A 217 5.11 17.13 1.87
C SER A 217 6.19 17.76 0.99
N GLU A 218 7.30 18.19 1.57
CA GLU A 218 8.46 18.70 0.84
C GLU A 218 9.10 17.61 -0.02
N GLU A 219 9.33 16.42 0.54
CA GLU A 219 9.85 15.26 -0.17
C GLU A 219 8.94 14.84 -1.33
N ILE A 220 7.63 14.73 -1.10
CA ILE A 220 6.64 14.43 -2.14
C ILE A 220 6.72 15.46 -3.27
N GLY A 221 6.89 16.74 -2.94
CA GLY A 221 7.04 17.81 -3.96
C GLY A 221 8.25 17.60 -4.87
N ILE A 222 9.37 17.08 -4.35
CA ILE A 222 10.55 16.74 -5.14
C ILE A 222 10.27 15.49 -6.00
N LEU A 223 9.74 14.45 -5.38
CA LEU A 223 9.40 13.19 -6.05
C LEU A 223 8.36 13.39 -7.17
N ASP A 224 7.41 14.30 -7.01
CA ASP A 224 6.44 14.64 -8.04
C ASP A 224 7.11 15.24 -9.28
N LYS A 225 8.08 16.12 -9.10
CA LYS A 225 8.86 16.71 -10.21
C LYS A 225 9.69 15.64 -10.93
N LEU A 226 10.36 14.78 -10.17
CA LEU A 226 11.14 13.66 -10.72
C LEU A 226 10.25 12.71 -11.52
N TYR A 227 9.11 12.32 -10.96
CA TYR A 227 8.15 11.42 -11.60
C TYR A 227 7.62 11.99 -12.92
N VAL A 228 7.11 13.21 -12.92
CA VAL A 228 6.57 13.85 -14.14
C VAL A 228 7.65 13.93 -15.23
N ARG A 229 8.90 14.26 -14.85
CA ARG A 229 10.01 14.34 -15.80
C ARG A 229 10.34 12.97 -16.38
N ALA A 230 10.40 11.93 -15.58
CA ALA A 230 10.63 10.56 -16.02
C ALA A 230 9.50 10.07 -16.93
N HIS A 231 8.26 10.30 -16.54
CA HIS A 231 7.08 9.93 -17.33
C HIS A 231 7.08 10.57 -18.73
N LEU A 232 7.33 11.87 -18.81
CA LEU A 232 7.43 12.58 -20.11
C LEU A 232 8.57 12.03 -20.97
N ARG A 233 9.67 11.60 -20.37
CA ARG A 233 10.80 10.99 -21.10
C ARG A 233 10.51 9.58 -21.53
N GLN A 234 9.79 8.79 -20.74
CA GLN A 234 9.34 7.46 -21.13
C GLN A 234 8.44 7.54 -22.36
N LEU A 235 7.44 8.42 -22.39
CA LEU A 235 6.56 8.61 -23.54
C LEU A 235 7.35 8.95 -24.82
N ARG A 236 8.42 9.74 -24.69
CA ARG A 236 9.31 10.04 -25.82
C ARG A 236 10.18 8.85 -26.22
N SER A 237 10.63 8.04 -25.27
CA SER A 237 11.39 6.82 -25.54
C SER A 237 10.56 5.79 -26.31
N GLU A 238 9.29 5.63 -25.97
CA GLU A 238 8.33 4.80 -26.70
C GLU A 238 8.13 5.25 -28.15
N SER A 239 8.34 6.53 -28.41
CA SER A 239 8.36 7.13 -29.78
C SER A 239 9.71 6.94 -30.50
N GLY A 240 10.64 6.14 -29.99
CA GLY A 240 11.92 5.81 -30.62
C GLY A 240 13.06 6.81 -30.35
N CYS A 241 12.90 7.78 -29.44
CA CYS A 241 13.96 8.67 -29.01
C CYS A 241 14.81 8.06 -27.91
N HIS A 242 16.12 7.94 -28.12
CA HIS A 242 17.05 7.51 -27.07
C HIS A 242 17.07 8.51 -25.91
N THR A 243 16.92 8.01 -24.66
CA THR A 243 16.90 8.84 -23.45
C THR A 243 18.02 8.39 -22.51
N GLU A 244 18.98 9.28 -22.26
CA GLU A 244 20.04 9.04 -21.28
C GLU A 244 19.58 9.45 -19.87
N TYR A 245 20.14 8.81 -18.83
CA TYR A 245 19.79 9.04 -17.40
C TYR A 245 19.87 10.53 -17.02
N LYS A 246 20.96 11.20 -17.37
CA LYS A 246 21.16 12.63 -17.13
C LYS A 246 20.10 13.57 -17.73
N HIS A 247 19.25 13.08 -18.64
CA HIS A 247 18.20 13.89 -19.24
C HIS A 247 16.92 13.97 -18.42
N PHE A 248 16.75 13.10 -17.43
CA PHE A 248 15.56 13.07 -16.58
C PHE A 248 15.87 13.05 -15.08
N VAL A 249 17.11 12.75 -14.69
CA VAL A 249 17.55 12.74 -13.30
C VAL A 249 18.47 13.94 -13.06
N ARG A 250 18.31 14.56 -11.92
CA ARG A 250 19.25 15.51 -11.33
C ARG A 250 19.70 14.93 -9.99
N GLU A 251 20.99 14.66 -9.88
CA GLU A 251 21.56 14.07 -8.66
C GLU A 251 21.29 14.91 -7.42
N GLU A 252 21.32 16.25 -7.57
CA GLU A 252 21.01 17.18 -6.50
C GLU A 252 19.61 16.97 -5.91
N GLU A 253 18.61 16.68 -6.75
CA GLU A 253 17.25 16.40 -6.30
C GLU A 253 17.15 15.05 -5.56
N LEU A 254 17.91 14.02 -5.96
CA LEU A 254 17.98 12.76 -5.25
C LEU A 254 18.67 12.90 -3.89
N LEU A 255 19.74 13.69 -3.82
CA LEU A 255 20.39 14.02 -2.54
C LEU A 255 19.46 14.81 -1.63
N GLU A 256 18.63 15.70 -2.19
CA GLU A 256 17.63 16.42 -1.42
C GLU A 256 16.55 15.47 -0.86
N VAL A 257 16.10 14.46 -1.61
CA VAL A 257 15.19 13.42 -1.11
C VAL A 257 15.85 12.67 0.04
N ALA A 258 17.09 12.21 -0.11
CA ALA A 258 17.84 11.50 0.92
C ALA A 258 17.98 12.33 2.21
N GLU A 259 18.26 13.62 2.10
CA GLU A 259 18.35 14.52 3.24
C GLU A 259 16.98 14.71 3.93
N ARG A 260 15.86 14.73 3.18
CA ARG A 260 14.53 14.78 3.77
C ARG A 260 14.18 13.48 4.52
N GLU A 261 14.53 12.34 3.98
CA GLU A 261 14.34 11.04 4.68
C GLU A 261 15.07 11.04 6.03
N LYS A 262 16.31 11.53 6.06
CA LYS A 262 17.06 11.66 7.29
C LYS A 262 16.40 12.60 8.30
N GLN A 263 15.95 13.78 7.87
CA GLN A 263 15.24 14.74 8.72
C GLN A 263 13.91 14.18 9.24
N ILE A 264 13.21 13.35 8.46
CA ILE A 264 12.00 12.65 8.90
C ILE A 264 12.34 11.67 10.03
N ALA A 265 13.41 10.89 9.89
CA ALA A 265 13.86 9.96 10.93
C ALA A 265 14.24 10.70 12.22
N GLU A 266 15.00 11.80 12.12
CA GLU A 266 15.37 12.64 13.26
C GLU A 266 14.12 13.19 13.95
N ALA A 267 13.15 13.75 13.20
CA ALA A 267 11.92 14.28 13.78
C ALA A 267 11.08 13.22 14.50
N LEU A 268 11.00 12.02 13.96
CA LEU A 268 10.32 10.90 14.61
C LEU A 268 11.02 10.45 15.90
N TYR A 269 12.35 10.45 15.91
CA TYR A 269 13.12 10.11 17.10
C TYR A 269 12.92 11.15 18.22
N ASP A 270 12.96 12.45 17.88
CA ASP A 270 12.81 13.53 18.83
C ASP A 270 11.43 13.54 19.51
N GLU A 271 10.36 13.25 18.77
CA GLU A 271 9.01 13.22 19.31
C GLU A 271 8.78 12.09 20.30
N ARG A 272 9.40 10.93 20.10
CA ARG A 272 9.34 9.83 21.08
C ARG A 272 10.02 10.11 22.39
N THR A 273 11.14 10.82 22.33
CA THR A 273 11.89 11.18 23.54
C THR A 273 11.16 12.23 24.37
N THR A 274 10.21 12.95 23.77
CA THR A 274 9.36 13.92 24.46
C THR A 274 8.09 13.32 25.04
N ASP A 275 7.41 12.41 24.35
CA ASP A 275 6.20 11.73 24.84
C ASP A 275 6.46 10.73 25.98
N GLY A 276 7.68 10.27 26.17
CA GLY A 276 8.08 9.37 27.25
C GLY A 276 8.42 10.07 28.59
N LYS A 277 8.17 11.39 28.71
CA LYS A 277 8.53 12.18 29.90
C LYS A 277 7.33 12.73 30.68
N ASP A 278 6.12 12.43 30.29
CA ASP A 278 4.90 12.69 31.03
C ASP A 278 4.32 11.39 31.60
#